data_37a14b6dbf7fc42882efea90ffc653cc
#
_entry.id   37a14b6dbf7fc42882efea90ffc653cc
#
_cell.length_a   1.000
_cell.length_b   1.000
_cell.length_c   1.000
_cell.angle_alpha   90.00
_cell.angle_beta   90.00
_cell.angle_gamma   90.00
#
_symmetry.space_group_name_H-M   'P 1'
#
loop_
_entity.id
_entity.type
_entity.pdbx_description
1 polymer ?
#
loop_
_entity_poly.entity_id
_entity_poly.type
_entity_poly.pdbx_seq_one_letter_code
_entity_poly.pdbx_strand_id
1 'polypeptide(L)'
;MFTGIVEKIGSVSALQDQGGGRRIEVETGFPDLAFGESVALDGVCLTVAALAPEGRASFDVSPETMARSSVSALIMGSKVNLERAMPASGRFSGHIVQGHVDGVGVVESWFEHP
;
A
#
# COMPACT_ATOMS: atom_id res chain seq x y z
N MET A 1 11.03 -5.35 0.84
CA MET A 1 10.97 -6.19 -0.38
C MET A 1 9.67 -6.98 -0.42
N PHE A 2 9.14 -7.17 -1.58
CA PHE A 2 7.85 -7.82 -1.81
C PHE A 2 7.95 -8.81 -2.97
N THR A 3 6.96 -9.67 -3.09
CA THR A 3 6.85 -10.61 -4.23
C THR A 3 5.97 -10.05 -5.35
N GLY A 4 5.15 -9.07 -5.05
CA GLY A 4 4.11 -8.56 -5.94
C GLY A 4 2.81 -9.35 -5.88
N ILE A 5 2.70 -10.28 -4.93
CA ILE A 5 1.48 -11.08 -4.75
C ILE A 5 0.61 -10.45 -3.67
N VAL A 6 -0.57 -9.99 -4.05
CA VAL A 6 -1.54 -9.39 -3.15
C VAL A 6 -2.06 -10.42 -2.15
N GLU A 7 -2.03 -10.08 -0.86
CA GLU A 7 -2.47 -10.97 0.21
C GLU A 7 -3.90 -10.65 0.67
N LYS A 8 -4.25 -9.38 0.73
CA LYS A 8 -5.56 -8.91 1.22
C LYS A 8 -6.01 -7.66 0.48
N ILE A 9 -7.30 -7.39 0.58
CA ILE A 9 -7.89 -6.12 0.16
C ILE A 9 -8.33 -5.41 1.44
N GLY A 10 -7.78 -4.21 1.67
CA GLY A 10 -8.18 -3.35 2.77
C GLY A 10 -9.04 -2.20 2.28
N SER A 11 -9.42 -1.33 3.20
CA SER A 11 -10.19 -0.13 2.87
C SER A 11 -9.67 1.08 3.64
N VAL A 12 -9.69 2.24 2.98
CA VAL A 12 -9.28 3.51 3.58
C VAL A 12 -10.33 3.95 4.58
N SER A 13 -9.93 4.13 5.84
CA SER A 13 -10.81 4.52 6.93
C SER A 13 -10.63 5.96 7.39
N ALA A 14 -9.47 6.59 7.09
CA ALA A 14 -9.24 8.01 7.39
C ALA A 14 -8.16 8.56 6.48
N LEU A 15 -8.25 9.85 6.19
CA LEU A 15 -7.28 10.60 5.39
C LEU A 15 -7.05 11.96 6.04
N GLN A 16 -5.77 12.38 6.11
CA GLN A 16 -5.41 13.69 6.63
C GLN A 16 -4.25 14.24 5.82
N ASP A 17 -4.44 15.40 5.19
CA ASP A 17 -3.38 16.06 4.44
C ASP A 17 -2.39 16.71 5.42
N GLN A 18 -1.09 16.59 5.11
CA GLN A 18 0.01 17.06 5.96
C GLN A 18 1.11 17.67 5.09
N GLY A 19 1.04 18.99 4.86
CA GLY A 19 2.12 19.70 4.18
C GLY A 19 2.50 19.16 2.80
N GLY A 20 1.51 18.83 1.98
CA GLY A 20 1.72 18.24 0.65
C GLY A 20 1.82 16.72 0.66
N GLY A 21 2.09 16.12 1.80
CA GLY A 21 1.95 14.69 2.01
C GLY A 21 0.58 14.35 2.59
N ARG A 22 0.43 13.11 3.03
CA ARG A 22 -0.87 12.63 3.54
C ARG A 22 -0.66 11.51 4.55
N ARG A 23 -1.46 11.52 5.60
CA ARG A 23 -1.59 10.34 6.46
C ARG A 23 -2.83 9.56 6.05
N ILE A 24 -2.67 8.26 5.84
CA ILE A 24 -3.74 7.36 5.41
C ILE A 24 -3.91 6.28 6.46
N GLU A 25 -5.13 6.13 7.00
CA GLU A 25 -5.47 4.99 7.85
C GLU A 25 -6.21 3.96 7.00
N VAL A 26 -5.81 2.70 7.15
CA VAL A 26 -6.38 1.57 6.40
C VAL A 26 -6.82 0.48 7.37
N GLU A 27 -8.02 -0.03 7.15
CA GLU A 27 -8.45 -1.28 7.75
C GLU A 27 -7.80 -2.41 6.97
N THR A 28 -6.72 -2.98 7.54
CA THR A 28 -5.87 -3.91 6.80
C THR A 28 -6.34 -5.37 6.91
N GLY A 29 -7.02 -5.71 7.98
CA GLY A 29 -7.37 -7.10 8.25
C GLY A 29 -6.20 -7.95 8.73
N PHE A 30 -5.00 -7.41 8.84
CA PHE A 30 -3.87 -8.12 9.42
C PHE A 30 -3.91 -7.99 10.95
N PRO A 31 -3.88 -9.10 11.70
CA PRO A 31 -4.03 -9.03 13.16
C PRO A 31 -2.75 -8.64 13.90
N ASP A 32 -1.60 -8.69 13.26
CA ASP A 32 -0.29 -8.65 13.91
C ASP A 32 0.71 -7.71 13.24
N LEU A 33 0.23 -6.63 12.61
CA LEU A 33 1.14 -5.61 12.06
C LEU A 33 1.95 -4.96 13.18
N ALA A 34 3.19 -4.62 12.88
CA ALA A 34 4.09 -3.94 13.81
C ALA A 34 4.39 -2.52 13.33
N PHE A 35 4.61 -1.62 14.28
CA PHE A 35 5.14 -0.28 14.00
C PHE A 35 6.47 -0.41 13.25
N GLY A 36 6.61 0.36 12.18
CA GLY A 36 7.83 0.34 11.36
C GLY A 36 7.86 -0.75 10.29
N GLU A 37 6.86 -1.62 10.26
CA GLU A 37 6.77 -2.65 9.21
C GLU A 37 6.43 -2.00 7.86
N SER A 38 7.01 -2.53 6.77
CA SER A 38 6.66 -2.09 5.40
C SER A 38 5.48 -2.89 4.88
N VAL A 39 4.53 -2.17 4.27
CA VAL A 39 3.35 -2.76 3.62
C VAL A 39 3.19 -2.10 2.26
N ALA A 40 2.95 -2.89 1.23
CA ALA A 40 2.64 -2.35 -0.09
C ALA A 40 1.13 -2.09 -0.19
N LEU A 41 0.76 -0.82 -0.40
CA LEU A 41 -0.60 -0.38 -0.70
C LEU A 41 -0.69 -0.13 -2.20
N ASP A 42 -1.48 -0.92 -2.91
CA ASP A 42 -1.55 -0.86 -4.38
C ASP A 42 -0.16 -0.86 -5.02
N GLY A 43 0.74 -1.66 -4.46
CA GLY A 43 2.12 -1.78 -4.92
C GLY A 43 3.08 -0.70 -4.42
N VAL A 44 2.60 0.29 -3.67
CA VAL A 44 3.43 1.36 -3.13
C VAL A 44 3.91 0.99 -1.73
N CYS A 45 5.23 0.91 -1.55
CA CYS A 45 5.83 0.58 -0.26
C CYS A 45 5.65 1.74 0.73
N LEU A 46 4.90 1.50 1.79
CA LEU A 46 4.70 2.46 2.87
C LEU A 46 5.05 1.80 4.21
N THR A 47 5.38 2.63 5.19
CA THR A 47 5.77 2.17 6.51
C THR A 47 4.66 2.43 7.52
N VAL A 48 4.37 1.44 8.36
CA VAL A 48 3.41 1.59 9.44
C VAL A 48 3.89 2.66 10.42
N ALA A 49 3.16 3.76 10.52
CA ALA A 49 3.48 4.90 11.37
C ALA A 49 2.67 4.90 12.67
N ALA A 50 1.51 4.26 12.69
CA ALA A 50 0.69 4.12 13.88
C ALA A 50 -0.22 2.90 13.74
N LEU A 51 -0.59 2.33 14.87
CA LEU A 51 -1.51 1.20 14.94
C LEU A 51 -2.76 1.60 15.71
N ALA A 52 -3.90 1.06 15.33
CA ALA A 52 -5.18 1.23 16.02
C ALA A 52 -5.87 -0.13 16.14
N PRO A 53 -6.89 -0.25 17.01
CA PRO A 53 -7.60 -1.51 17.19
C PRO A 53 -8.21 -2.04 15.89
N GLU A 54 -8.43 -3.35 15.85
CA GLU A 54 -9.13 -4.04 14.75
C GLU A 54 -8.34 -4.07 13.44
N GLY A 55 -7.00 -4.14 13.52
CA GLY A 55 -6.16 -4.26 12.33
C GLY A 55 -6.02 -2.98 11.53
N ARG A 56 -6.36 -1.82 12.10
CA ARG A 56 -6.16 -0.54 11.43
C ARG A 56 -4.72 -0.07 11.61
N ALA A 57 -4.15 0.45 10.56
CA ALA A 57 -2.80 1.00 10.56
C ALA A 57 -2.78 2.31 9.77
N SER A 58 -1.93 3.23 10.21
CA SER A 58 -1.73 4.52 9.52
C SER A 58 -0.37 4.55 8.88
N PHE A 59 -0.31 5.20 7.71
CA PHE A 59 0.88 5.34 6.89
C PHE A 59 1.05 6.81 6.54
N ASP A 60 2.28 7.32 6.66
CA ASP A 60 2.61 8.67 6.23
C ASP A 60 3.15 8.62 4.81
N VAL A 61 2.53 9.36 3.91
CA VAL A 61 2.90 9.42 2.50
C VAL A 61 3.58 10.76 2.23
N SER A 62 4.81 10.72 1.73
CA SER A 62 5.58 11.92 1.41
C SER A 62 4.99 12.66 0.20
N PRO A 63 5.28 13.97 0.06
CA PRO A 63 4.87 14.70 -1.14
C PRO A 63 5.35 14.06 -2.44
N GLU A 64 6.57 13.52 -2.46
CA GLU A 64 7.11 12.85 -3.64
C GLU A 64 6.28 11.61 -4.00
N THR A 65 5.96 10.78 -3.02
CA THR A 65 5.12 9.59 -3.26
C THR A 65 3.71 9.98 -3.70
N MET A 66 3.16 11.05 -3.14
CA MET A 66 1.87 11.60 -3.60
C MET A 66 1.92 11.97 -5.08
N ALA A 67 3.03 12.56 -5.53
CA ALA A 67 3.18 13.02 -6.92
C ALA A 67 3.40 11.84 -7.89
N ARG A 68 4.00 10.75 -7.45
CA ARG A 68 4.46 9.66 -8.32
C ARG A 68 3.59 8.41 -8.29
N SER A 69 2.61 8.34 -7.42
CA SER A 69 1.82 7.12 -7.24
C SER A 69 0.32 7.39 -7.24
N SER A 70 -0.46 6.32 -7.36
CA SER A 70 -1.92 6.38 -7.31
C SER A 70 -2.48 6.64 -5.91
N VAL A 71 -1.64 6.65 -4.88
CA VAL A 71 -2.07 6.88 -3.49
C VAL A 71 -2.76 8.23 -3.32
N SER A 72 -2.36 9.23 -4.11
CA SER A 72 -2.99 10.57 -4.09
C SER A 72 -4.47 10.54 -4.49
N ALA A 73 -4.91 9.55 -5.23
CA ALA A 73 -6.29 9.42 -5.69
C ALA A 73 -7.20 8.70 -4.69
N LEU A 74 -6.65 8.16 -3.61
CA LEU A 74 -7.44 7.43 -2.62
C LEU A 74 -8.38 8.38 -1.86
N ILE A 75 -9.59 7.90 -1.63
CA ILE A 75 -10.62 8.60 -0.85
C ILE A 75 -11.14 7.68 0.24
N MET A 76 -11.92 8.21 1.16
CA MET A 76 -12.59 7.42 2.19
C MET A 76 -13.35 6.27 1.55
N GLY A 77 -13.16 5.06 2.06
CA GLY A 77 -13.80 3.85 1.55
C GLY A 77 -13.12 3.21 0.35
N SER A 78 -12.08 3.82 -0.23
CA SER A 78 -11.33 3.20 -1.32
C SER A 78 -10.81 1.84 -0.90
N LYS A 79 -10.91 0.87 -1.81
CA LYS A 79 -10.29 -0.44 -1.62
C LYS A 79 -8.85 -0.39 -2.07
N VAL A 80 -7.96 -1.03 -1.30
CA VAL A 80 -6.54 -1.08 -1.62
C VAL A 80 -6.03 -2.51 -1.54
N ASN A 81 -5.18 -2.87 -2.48
CA ASN A 81 -4.48 -4.15 -2.45
C ASN A 81 -3.34 -4.06 -1.43
N LEU A 82 -3.22 -5.07 -0.59
CA LEU A 82 -2.23 -5.09 0.49
C LEU A 82 -1.32 -6.30 0.36
N GLU A 83 -0.03 -6.04 0.52
CA GLU A 83 0.98 -7.09 0.66
C GLU A 83 1.95 -6.67 1.77
N ARG A 84 2.24 -7.59 2.70
CA ARG A 84 3.27 -7.37 3.73
C ARG A 84 4.65 -7.62 3.15
N ALA A 85 5.65 -6.94 3.71
CA ALA A 85 7.04 -7.21 3.33
C ALA A 85 7.40 -8.67 3.60
N MET A 86 8.18 -9.25 2.70
CA MET A 86 8.61 -10.63 2.85
C MET A 86 9.54 -10.78 4.06
N PRO A 87 9.27 -11.72 4.97
CA PRO A 87 10.21 -12.02 6.04
C PRO A 87 11.47 -12.70 5.47
N ALA A 88 12.59 -12.61 6.22
CA ALA A 88 13.86 -13.20 5.78
C ALA A 88 13.75 -14.71 5.51
N SER A 89 12.83 -15.41 6.18
CA SER A 89 12.54 -16.84 5.99
C SER A 89 11.53 -17.12 4.88
N GLY A 90 11.01 -16.08 4.21
CA GLY A 90 9.98 -16.24 3.20
C GLY A 90 10.51 -16.76 1.87
N ARG A 91 9.59 -17.07 0.98
CA ARG A 91 9.90 -17.55 -0.38
C ARG A 91 9.64 -16.49 -1.41
N PHE A 92 10.56 -16.36 -2.37
CA PHE A 92 10.37 -15.50 -3.53
C PHE A 92 9.62 -16.29 -4.61
N SER A 93 8.41 -15.86 -4.91
CA SER A 93 7.55 -16.55 -5.89
C SER A 93 7.87 -16.09 -7.31
N GLY A 94 9.14 -16.19 -7.70
CA GLY A 94 9.61 -15.91 -9.04
C GLY A 94 10.28 -14.54 -9.24
N HIS A 95 9.99 -13.54 -8.42
CA HIS A 95 10.64 -12.24 -8.55
C HIS A 95 10.57 -11.43 -7.25
N ILE A 96 11.35 -10.35 -7.21
CA ILE A 96 11.44 -9.44 -6.06
C ILE A 96 11.03 -8.04 -6.50
N VAL A 97 10.14 -7.42 -5.74
CA VAL A 97 9.66 -6.06 -6.00
C VAL A 97 9.95 -5.18 -4.79
N GLN A 98 10.39 -3.96 -5.00
CA GLN A 98 10.68 -3.03 -3.90
C GLN A 98 9.47 -2.18 -3.50
N GLY A 99 8.55 -1.95 -4.42
CA GLY A 99 7.41 -1.06 -4.18
C GLY A 99 7.75 0.41 -4.30
N HIS A 100 8.87 0.74 -4.95
CA HIS A 100 9.28 2.13 -5.21
C HIS A 100 8.74 2.56 -6.57
N VAL A 101 7.64 3.29 -6.54
CA VAL A 101 6.88 3.66 -7.73
C VAL A 101 7.47 4.91 -8.37
N ASP A 102 7.72 4.86 -9.69
CA ASP A 102 8.28 5.97 -10.44
C ASP A 102 7.23 6.88 -11.07
N GLY A 103 6.06 6.35 -11.37
CA GLY A 103 5.01 7.12 -12.00
C GLY A 103 3.73 6.33 -12.18
N VAL A 104 2.71 7.00 -12.73
CA VAL A 104 1.37 6.47 -12.95
C VAL A 104 1.09 6.47 -14.44
N GLY A 105 0.55 5.37 -14.94
CA GLY A 105 0.04 5.26 -16.28
C GLY A 105 -1.48 5.11 -16.31
N VAL A 106 -2.05 5.23 -17.48
CA VAL A 106 -3.48 5.03 -17.70
C VAL A 106 -3.67 3.89 -18.70
N VAL A 107 -4.52 2.94 -18.34
CA VAL A 107 -4.88 1.85 -19.25
C VAL A 107 -5.83 2.42 -20.32
N GLU A 108 -5.38 2.44 -21.56
CA GLU A 108 -6.21 2.94 -22.67
C GLU A 108 -7.21 1.90 -23.16
N SER A 109 -6.79 0.66 -23.24
CA SER A 109 -7.65 -0.43 -23.72
C SER A 109 -7.11 -1.77 -23.24
N TRP A 110 -7.99 -2.75 -23.18
CA TRP A 110 -7.59 -4.13 -22.89
C TRP A 110 -8.55 -5.07 -23.60
N PHE A 111 -8.10 -6.30 -23.83
CA PHE A 111 -8.91 -7.33 -24.45
C PHE A 111 -8.52 -8.70 -23.90
N GLU A 112 -9.46 -9.63 -23.91
CA GLU A 112 -9.23 -10.98 -23.45
C GLU A 112 -8.79 -11.86 -24.61
N HIS A 113 -7.81 -12.74 -24.33
CA HIS A 113 -7.42 -13.79 -25.27
C HIS A 113 -8.34 -15.00 -25.05
N PRO A 114 -8.79 -15.65 -26.15
CA PRO A 114 -9.61 -16.86 -26.04
C PRO A 114 -8.84 -18.04 -25.44
#